data_775bc46553c652c04d0f64a1882b4b25
#
_entry.id   775bc46553c652c04d0f64a1882b4b25
#
_cell.length_a   1.000
_cell.length_b   1.000
_cell.length_c   1.000
_cell.angle_alpha   90.00
_cell.angle_beta   90.00
_cell.angle_gamma   90.00
#
_symmetry.space_group_name_H-M   'P 1'
#
loop_
_entity.id
_entity.type
_entity.pdbx_description
1 polymer ?
#
loop_
_entity_poly.entity_id
_entity_poly.type
_entity_poly.pdbx_seq_one_letter_code
_entity_poly.pdbx_strand_id
1 'polypeptide(L)'
;MQHHVYFWLKEEHQDAETRAAFEKGLDAVCQVPNIASGNWGKPAPTPERPVTDKSFDYGLYLSFDSIEKHDAYQVHPEHDVFVDGFKDLWEKVLVMDVE
;
A
#
# COMPACT_ATOMS: atom_id res chain seq x y z
N MET A 1 4.24 15.74 1.68
CA MET A 1 3.02 15.10 1.20
C MET A 1 3.06 13.62 1.57
N GLN A 2 1.96 13.08 2.08
CA GLN A 2 1.89 11.68 2.51
C GLN A 2 0.79 10.97 1.76
N HIS A 3 1.10 9.77 1.29
CA HIS A 3 0.24 8.94 0.46
C HIS A 3 -0.03 7.66 1.24
N HIS A 4 -1.25 7.51 1.74
CA HIS A 4 -1.67 6.36 2.55
C HIS A 4 -2.57 5.47 1.72
N VAL A 5 -2.23 4.20 1.61
CA VAL A 5 -3.00 3.24 0.82
C VAL A 5 -3.35 2.05 1.69
N TYR A 6 -4.61 1.65 1.67
CA TYR A 6 -5.07 0.49 2.41
C TYR A 6 -5.63 -0.53 1.44
N PHE A 7 -5.27 -1.80 1.65
CA PHE A 7 -5.63 -2.90 0.76
C PHE A 7 -6.46 -3.93 1.50
N TRP A 8 -7.54 -4.35 0.86
CA TRP A 8 -8.34 -5.51 1.28
C TRP A 8 -8.17 -6.58 0.21
N LEU A 9 -7.64 -7.74 0.59
CA LEU A 9 -7.45 -8.85 -0.34
C LEU A 9 -8.74 -9.64 -0.47
N LYS A 10 -8.99 -10.20 -1.65
CA LYS A 10 -10.11 -11.09 -1.88
C LYS A 10 -9.99 -12.33 -0.97
N GLU A 11 -11.13 -12.94 -0.64
CA GLU A 11 -11.16 -14.09 0.24
C GLU A 11 -10.28 -15.24 -0.25
N GLU A 12 -10.29 -15.52 -1.55
CA GLU A 12 -9.47 -16.56 -2.18
C GLU A 12 -7.97 -16.26 -2.22
N HIS A 13 -7.55 -15.08 -1.79
CA HIS A 13 -6.15 -14.63 -1.84
C HIS A 13 -5.58 -14.32 -0.46
N GLN A 14 -6.07 -15.01 0.59
CA GLN A 14 -5.63 -14.81 1.96
C GLN A 14 -4.55 -15.81 2.40
N ASP A 15 -4.15 -16.73 1.54
CA ASP A 15 -3.18 -17.77 1.87
C ASP A 15 -1.77 -17.19 2.08
N ALA A 16 -0.95 -17.92 2.84
CA ALA A 16 0.38 -17.46 3.24
C ALA A 16 1.30 -17.20 2.06
N GLU A 17 1.24 -18.02 1.01
CA GLU A 17 2.09 -17.85 -0.17
C GLU A 17 1.74 -16.59 -0.95
N THR A 18 0.45 -16.33 -1.17
CA THR A 18 -0.03 -15.13 -1.85
C THR A 18 0.32 -13.88 -1.05
N ARG A 19 0.09 -13.93 0.27
CA ARG A 19 0.42 -12.80 1.15
C ARG A 19 1.92 -12.52 1.14
N ALA A 20 2.77 -13.54 1.17
CA ALA A 20 4.22 -13.37 1.11
C ALA A 20 4.65 -12.70 -0.20
N ALA A 21 4.05 -13.09 -1.32
CA ALA A 21 4.35 -12.46 -2.61
C ALA A 21 3.94 -10.98 -2.62
N PHE A 22 2.77 -10.65 -2.08
CA PHE A 22 2.31 -9.27 -1.99
C PHE A 22 3.21 -8.44 -1.07
N GLU A 23 3.66 -9.01 0.04
CA GLU A 23 4.57 -8.33 0.97
C GLU A 23 5.89 -7.97 0.30
N LYS A 24 6.42 -8.86 -0.55
CA LYS A 24 7.61 -8.53 -1.36
C LYS A 24 7.34 -7.40 -2.34
N GLY A 25 6.14 -7.36 -2.92
CA GLY A 25 5.73 -6.26 -3.78
C GLY A 25 5.65 -4.94 -3.04
N LEU A 26 5.13 -4.95 -1.81
CA LEU A 26 5.10 -3.77 -0.95
C LEU A 26 6.52 -3.29 -0.61
N ASP A 27 7.43 -4.21 -0.30
CA ASP A 27 8.84 -3.87 -0.08
C ASP A 27 9.44 -3.19 -1.32
N ALA A 28 9.18 -3.74 -2.49
CA ALA A 28 9.72 -3.21 -3.74
C ALA A 28 9.18 -1.80 -4.05
N VAL A 29 7.88 -1.58 -3.86
CA VAL A 29 7.29 -0.26 -4.16
C VAL A 29 7.81 0.82 -3.22
N CYS A 30 8.18 0.47 -2.00
CA CYS A 30 8.79 1.40 -1.06
C CYS A 30 10.18 1.89 -1.50
N GLN A 31 10.81 1.22 -2.48
CA GLN A 31 12.15 1.56 -2.95
C GLN A 31 12.15 2.41 -4.23
N VAL A 32 11.00 2.80 -4.75
CA VAL A 32 10.93 3.64 -5.94
C VAL A 32 11.61 4.99 -5.70
N PRO A 33 12.49 5.45 -6.61
CA PRO A 33 13.36 6.63 -6.34
C PRO A 33 12.65 7.94 -6.00
N ASN A 34 11.41 8.11 -6.42
CA ASN A 34 10.65 9.34 -6.15
C ASN A 34 10.16 9.47 -4.71
N ILE A 35 10.27 8.41 -3.93
CA ILE A 35 9.76 8.35 -2.56
C ILE A 35 10.81 8.85 -1.58
N ALA A 36 10.42 9.75 -0.67
CA ALA A 36 11.30 10.22 0.40
C ALA A 36 11.44 9.16 1.49
N SER A 37 10.34 8.54 1.89
CA SER A 37 10.34 7.40 2.80
C SER A 37 9.10 6.54 2.57
N GLY A 38 9.21 5.26 2.82
CA GLY A 38 8.11 4.33 2.64
C GLY A 38 8.19 3.15 3.58
N ASN A 39 7.01 2.69 3.99
CA ASN A 39 6.91 1.55 4.86
C ASN A 39 5.48 0.96 4.76
N TRP A 40 5.29 -0.27 5.19
CA TRP A 40 3.99 -0.92 5.17
C TRP A 40 3.81 -1.75 6.43
N GLY A 41 2.58 -2.14 6.71
CA GLY A 41 2.27 -2.97 7.86
C GLY A 41 0.89 -3.60 7.77
N LYS A 42 0.56 -4.37 8.80
CA LYS A 42 -0.74 -5.01 9.00
C LYS A 42 -1.48 -4.27 10.11
N PRO A 43 -2.79 -4.51 10.28
CA PRO A 43 -3.52 -3.92 11.39
C PRO A 43 -2.82 -4.17 12.73
N ALA A 44 -2.62 -3.11 13.51
CA ALA A 44 -1.97 -3.21 14.80
C ALA A 44 -2.95 -3.74 15.87
N PRO A 45 -2.47 -4.51 16.88
CA PRO A 45 -3.34 -5.04 17.93
C PRO A 45 -3.66 -3.99 19.00
N THR A 46 -4.13 -2.83 18.57
CA THR A 46 -4.56 -1.75 19.46
C THR A 46 -5.99 -2.01 19.94
N PRO A 47 -6.41 -1.39 21.07
CA PRO A 47 -7.79 -1.54 21.54
C PRO A 47 -8.81 -1.13 20.50
N GLU A 48 -9.90 -1.88 20.41
CA GLU A 48 -11.00 -1.57 19.51
C GLU A 48 -11.76 -0.34 19.99
N ARG A 49 -12.03 0.57 19.05
CA ARG A 49 -12.79 1.78 19.28
C ARG A 49 -13.71 2.01 18.09
N PRO A 50 -14.84 2.73 18.26
CA PRO A 50 -15.74 3.00 17.12
C PRO A 50 -15.07 3.67 15.93
N VAL A 51 -13.99 4.44 16.16
CA VAL A 51 -13.26 5.14 15.11
C VAL A 51 -12.09 4.35 14.53
N THR A 52 -11.78 3.18 15.10
CA THR A 52 -10.64 2.37 14.67
C THR A 52 -11.11 1.30 13.69
N ASP A 53 -10.66 1.40 12.44
CA ASP A 53 -10.95 0.41 11.41
C ASP A 53 -9.74 -0.49 11.22
N LYS A 54 -9.89 -1.78 11.52
CA LYS A 54 -8.87 -2.81 11.36
C LYS A 54 -9.27 -3.83 10.31
N SER A 55 -10.23 -3.50 9.45
CA SER A 55 -10.74 -4.44 8.46
C SER A 55 -9.80 -4.65 7.27
N PHE A 56 -8.85 -3.75 7.06
CA PHE A 56 -7.88 -3.87 5.95
C PHE A 56 -6.85 -4.99 6.23
N ASP A 57 -6.24 -5.49 5.16
CA ASP A 57 -5.18 -6.50 5.27
C ASP A 57 -3.80 -5.87 5.36
N TYR A 58 -3.55 -4.80 4.59
CA TYR A 58 -2.26 -4.10 4.56
C TYR A 58 -2.46 -2.61 4.44
N GLY A 59 -1.59 -1.87 5.13
CA GLY A 59 -1.46 -0.43 4.96
C GLY A 59 -0.08 -0.12 4.37
N LEU A 60 -0.05 0.77 3.36
CA LEU A 60 1.16 1.27 2.74
C LEU A 60 1.25 2.77 2.99
N TYR A 61 2.41 3.19 3.44
CA TYR A 61 2.61 4.55 3.89
C TYR A 61 3.83 5.14 3.18
N LEU A 62 3.60 6.09 2.29
CA LEU A 62 4.66 6.72 1.51
C LEU A 62 4.69 8.21 1.76
N SER A 63 5.88 8.80 1.88
CA SER A 63 6.02 10.25 1.92
C SER A 63 6.81 10.74 0.71
N PHE A 64 6.47 11.94 0.26
CA PHE A 64 7.10 12.60 -0.89
C PHE A 64 7.46 14.03 -0.51
N ASP A 65 8.56 14.54 -1.07
CA ASP A 65 8.99 15.92 -0.81
C ASP A 65 8.04 16.93 -1.45
N SER A 66 7.28 16.52 -2.47
CA SER A 66 6.35 17.39 -3.18
C SER A 66 5.27 16.58 -3.87
N ILE A 67 4.17 17.24 -4.27
CA ILE A 67 3.12 16.62 -5.07
C ILE A 67 3.68 16.21 -6.44
N GLU A 68 4.59 17.00 -7.02
CA GLU A 68 5.23 16.65 -8.29
C GLU A 68 5.95 15.30 -8.21
N LYS A 69 6.64 15.04 -7.11
CA LYS A 69 7.30 13.74 -6.92
C LYS A 69 6.30 12.60 -6.75
N HIS A 70 5.19 12.84 -6.06
CA HIS A 70 4.10 11.88 -5.98
C HIS A 70 3.53 11.57 -7.38
N ASP A 71 3.29 12.61 -8.18
CA ASP A 71 2.75 12.43 -9.52
C ASP A 71 3.72 11.65 -10.42
N ALA A 72 5.02 11.92 -10.31
CA ALA A 72 6.05 11.16 -11.02
C ALA A 72 6.08 9.70 -10.58
N TYR A 73 5.88 9.42 -9.29
CA TYR A 73 5.75 8.07 -8.77
C TYR A 73 4.55 7.34 -9.39
N GLN A 74 3.40 8.00 -9.51
CA GLN A 74 2.18 7.39 -10.04
C GLN A 74 2.33 6.91 -11.49
N VAL A 75 3.24 7.50 -12.26
CA VAL A 75 3.50 7.10 -13.66
C VAL A 75 4.84 6.37 -13.82
N HIS A 76 5.51 6.06 -12.72
CA HIS A 76 6.79 5.35 -12.77
C HIS A 76 6.57 3.89 -13.20
N PRO A 77 7.45 3.33 -14.07
CA PRO A 77 7.29 1.94 -14.50
C PRO A 77 7.21 0.92 -13.37
N GLU A 78 7.93 1.13 -12.28
CA GLU A 78 7.89 0.22 -11.14
C GLU A 78 6.58 0.28 -10.36
N HIS A 79 5.89 1.43 -10.37
CA HIS A 79 4.53 1.54 -9.85
C HIS A 79 3.57 0.69 -10.71
N ASP A 80 3.72 0.76 -12.03
CA ASP A 80 2.91 -0.04 -12.95
C ASP A 80 3.15 -1.54 -12.74
N VAL A 81 4.40 -1.95 -12.53
CA VAL A 81 4.75 -3.35 -12.23
C VAL A 81 4.03 -3.81 -10.97
N PHE A 82 4.00 -2.99 -9.93
CA PHE A 82 3.31 -3.32 -8.68
C PHE A 82 1.80 -3.46 -8.91
N VAL A 83 1.18 -2.48 -9.55
CA VAL A 83 -0.28 -2.51 -9.81
C VAL A 83 -0.64 -3.71 -10.70
N ASP A 84 0.06 -3.88 -11.82
CA ASP A 84 -0.24 -4.96 -12.77
C ASP A 84 -0.02 -6.34 -12.16
N GLY A 85 0.97 -6.46 -11.27
CA GLY A 85 1.30 -7.73 -10.62
C GLY A 85 0.31 -8.13 -9.53
N PHE A 86 -0.37 -7.19 -8.90
CA PHE A 86 -1.15 -7.48 -7.69
C PHE A 86 -2.61 -7.02 -7.72
N LYS A 87 -3.03 -6.21 -8.69
CA LYS A 87 -4.39 -5.65 -8.71
C LYS A 87 -5.49 -6.72 -8.64
N ASP A 88 -5.25 -7.90 -9.19
CA ASP A 88 -6.24 -8.98 -9.19
C ASP A 88 -6.43 -9.61 -7.81
N LEU A 89 -5.53 -9.35 -6.85
CA LEU A 89 -5.66 -9.81 -5.47
C LEU A 89 -6.62 -8.95 -4.66
N TRP A 90 -6.87 -7.72 -5.09
CA TRP A 90 -7.54 -6.71 -4.28
C TRP A 90 -9.05 -6.76 -4.41
N GLU A 91 -9.74 -6.90 -3.29
CA GLU A 91 -11.17 -6.68 -3.18
C GLU A 91 -11.49 -5.19 -3.18
N LYS A 92 -10.65 -4.40 -2.50
CA LYS A 92 -10.83 -2.97 -2.34
C LYS A 92 -9.47 -2.30 -2.08
N VAL A 93 -9.31 -1.10 -2.59
CA VAL A 93 -8.16 -0.23 -2.28
C VAL A 93 -8.72 1.14 -1.90
N LEU A 94 -8.16 1.73 -0.85
CA LEU A 94 -8.51 3.06 -0.39
C LEU A 94 -7.25 3.91 -0.31
N VAL A 95 -7.29 5.10 -0.92
CA VAL A 95 -6.17 6.04 -0.90
C VAL A 95 -6.59 7.29 -0.14
N MET A 96 -5.73 7.73 0.78
CA MET A 96 -5.90 8.98 1.50
C MET A 96 -4.59 9.76 1.41
N ASP A 97 -4.62 10.88 0.71
CA ASP A 97 -3.46 11.75 0.51
C ASP A 97 -3.55 12.96 1.43
N VAL A 98 -2.46 13.24 2.13
CA VAL A 98 -2.37 14.33 3.10
C VAL A 98 -1.17 15.18 2.76
N GLU A 99 -1.37 16.50 2.81
CA GLU A 99 -0.28 17.45 2.57
C GLU A 99 -0.02 18.32 3.79
#